data_2ba6808f6b25ec3aaa9da30e45c07042
#
_entry.id   2ba6808f6b25ec3aaa9da30e45c07042
#
_cell.length_a   1.000
_cell.length_b   1.000
_cell.length_c   1.000
_cell.angle_alpha   90.00
_cell.angle_beta   90.00
_cell.angle_gamma   90.00
#
_symmetry.space_group_name_H-M   'P 1'
#
loop_
_entity.id
_entity.type
_entity.pdbx_description
1 polymer ?
#
loop_
_entity_poly.entity_id
_entity_poly.type
_entity_poly.pdbx_seq_one_letter_code
_entity_poly.pdbx_strand_id
1 'polypeptide(L)'
;MIETTFNPKQVEPHWSKAWEESGAFKPKNDPKADPFCIVIPPPNVTGSLHIGHALNNTLQDVLVRFERLRGKSVLWQPGTDHAGIATQMVVERKLAEAGGNEDRRSLGREEFLKRVWAWKEESGGMIMNQLR
;
A
#
# COMPACT_ATOMS: atom_id res chain seq x y z
N MET A 1 -7.00 -36.02 5.04
CA MET A 1 -6.40 -36.17 3.70
C MET A 1 -6.18 -34.78 3.17
N ILE A 2 -5.00 -34.47 2.68
CA ILE A 2 -4.75 -33.12 2.09
C ILE A 2 -5.39 -33.09 0.70
N GLU A 3 -6.11 -32.02 0.40
CA GLU A 3 -6.69 -31.84 -0.94
C GLU A 3 -5.60 -31.77 -2.01
N THR A 4 -5.85 -32.38 -3.15
CA THR A 4 -4.88 -32.46 -4.26
C THR A 4 -4.74 -31.16 -5.04
N THR A 5 -5.70 -30.24 -4.88
CA THR A 5 -5.73 -28.94 -5.59
C THR A 5 -5.69 -27.80 -4.57
N PHE A 6 -4.74 -26.90 -4.75
CA PHE A 6 -4.67 -25.67 -3.95
C PHE A 6 -5.79 -24.69 -4.33
N ASN A 7 -6.58 -24.28 -3.34
CA ASN A 7 -7.63 -23.27 -3.52
C ASN A 7 -7.28 -21.97 -2.78
N PRO A 8 -6.72 -20.97 -3.47
CA PRO A 8 -6.29 -19.72 -2.83
C PRO A 8 -7.43 -18.98 -2.13
N LYS A 9 -8.64 -19.01 -2.67
CA LYS A 9 -9.81 -18.33 -2.08
C LYS A 9 -10.21 -18.87 -0.70
N GLN A 10 -9.87 -20.10 -0.39
CA GLN A 10 -10.10 -20.70 0.94
C GLN A 10 -8.93 -20.44 1.88
N VAL A 11 -7.70 -20.50 1.36
CA VAL A 11 -6.49 -20.51 2.17
C VAL A 11 -6.01 -19.10 2.52
N GLU A 12 -5.97 -18.21 1.53
CA GLU A 12 -5.40 -16.87 1.69
C GLU A 12 -6.13 -16.01 2.73
N PRO A 13 -7.47 -15.88 2.74
CA PRO A 13 -8.16 -15.07 3.73
C PRO A 13 -7.95 -15.55 5.16
N HIS A 14 -7.88 -16.88 5.35
CA HIS A 14 -7.64 -17.48 6.66
C HIS A 14 -6.25 -17.12 7.19
N TRP A 15 -5.22 -17.31 6.39
CA TRP A 15 -3.85 -17.06 6.82
C TRP A 15 -3.52 -15.58 6.92
N SER A 16 -4.02 -14.72 6.02
CA SER A 16 -3.89 -13.26 6.16
C SER A 16 -4.41 -12.78 7.51
N LYS A 17 -5.62 -13.22 7.86
CA LYS A 17 -6.21 -12.87 9.15
C LYS A 17 -5.39 -13.39 10.34
N ALA A 18 -4.98 -14.67 10.30
CA ALA A 18 -4.19 -15.27 11.35
C ALA A 18 -2.84 -14.57 11.57
N TRP A 19 -2.17 -14.15 10.51
CA TRP A 19 -0.91 -13.40 10.58
C TRP A 19 -1.09 -11.99 11.14
N GLU A 20 -2.16 -11.28 10.76
CA GLU A 20 -2.47 -9.97 11.34
C GLU A 20 -2.75 -10.08 12.85
N GLU A 21 -3.64 -11.00 13.24
CA GLU A 21 -4.04 -11.17 14.64
C GLU A 21 -2.89 -11.63 15.54
N SER A 22 -2.02 -12.49 15.04
CA SER A 22 -0.85 -12.97 15.79
C SER A 22 0.28 -11.94 15.89
N GLY A 23 0.24 -10.86 15.09
CA GLY A 23 1.33 -9.90 14.99
C GLY A 23 2.63 -10.49 14.44
N ALA A 24 2.54 -11.56 13.63
CA ALA A 24 3.69 -12.31 13.09
C ALA A 24 4.69 -11.43 12.33
N PHE A 25 4.23 -10.33 11.77
CA PHE A 25 5.06 -9.41 10.99
C PHE A 25 5.60 -8.22 11.77
N LYS A 26 5.22 -8.07 13.04
CA LYS A 26 5.77 -7.01 13.88
C LYS A 26 7.26 -7.26 14.18
N PRO A 27 8.07 -6.21 14.24
CA PRO A 27 9.44 -6.32 14.72
C PRO A 27 9.48 -6.92 16.14
N LYS A 28 10.52 -7.68 16.43
CA LYS A 28 10.72 -8.21 17.79
C LYS A 28 11.05 -7.07 18.75
N ASN A 29 10.41 -7.01 19.89
CA ASN A 29 10.76 -6.09 20.96
C ASN A 29 11.89 -6.68 21.83
N ASP A 30 13.02 -6.98 21.20
CA ASP A 30 14.20 -7.52 21.84
C ASP A 30 15.42 -6.64 21.48
N PRO A 31 16.02 -5.92 22.44
CA PRO A 31 17.15 -5.03 22.19
C PRO A 31 18.42 -5.78 21.75
N LYS A 32 18.44 -7.11 21.90
CA LYS A 32 19.55 -7.97 21.44
C LYS A 32 19.35 -8.53 20.05
N ALA A 33 18.14 -8.41 19.49
CA ALA A 33 17.86 -8.92 18.16
C ALA A 33 18.53 -8.02 17.10
N ASP A 34 19.24 -8.66 16.17
CA ASP A 34 19.86 -7.97 15.03
C ASP A 34 18.78 -7.33 14.14
N PRO A 35 18.79 -6.02 13.89
CA PRO A 35 17.75 -5.37 13.13
C PRO A 35 17.94 -5.55 11.62
N PHE A 36 16.81 -5.65 10.90
CA PHE A 36 16.77 -5.59 9.44
C PHE A 36 15.56 -4.77 9.01
N CYS A 37 15.78 -3.71 8.24
CA CYS A 37 14.71 -2.82 7.81
C CYS A 37 14.78 -2.56 6.31
N ILE A 38 13.63 -2.68 5.63
CA ILE A 38 13.44 -2.18 4.27
C ILE A 38 12.29 -1.16 4.29
N VAL A 39 12.53 0.01 3.71
CA VAL A 39 11.48 0.98 3.41
C VAL A 39 11.03 0.74 1.98
N ILE A 40 9.73 0.48 1.78
CA ILE A 40 9.17 0.32 0.43
C ILE A 40 9.26 1.66 -0.29
N PRO A 41 9.77 1.73 -1.55
CA PRO A 41 9.64 2.93 -2.35
C PRO A 41 8.18 3.37 -2.40
N PRO A 42 7.82 4.56 -1.88
CA PRO A 42 6.44 4.92 -1.64
C PRO A 42 5.69 5.12 -2.97
N PRO A 43 4.64 4.35 -3.29
CA PRO A 43 3.84 4.57 -4.48
C PRO A 43 3.13 5.92 -4.44
N ASN A 44 3.02 6.56 -5.60
CA ASN A 44 2.24 7.78 -5.77
C ASN A 44 0.75 7.50 -5.59
N VAL A 45 0.02 8.38 -4.90
CA VAL A 45 -1.44 8.28 -4.72
C VAL A 45 -2.19 8.70 -6.01
N THR A 46 -1.76 8.19 -7.15
CA THR A 46 -2.32 8.50 -8.49
C THR A 46 -3.21 7.39 -9.04
N GLY A 47 -3.33 6.28 -8.31
CA GLY A 47 -4.14 5.13 -8.70
C GLY A 47 -3.87 3.91 -7.84
N SER A 48 -4.15 2.71 -8.37
CA SER A 48 -3.85 1.42 -7.75
C SER A 48 -2.45 0.93 -8.09
N LEU A 49 -1.96 -0.05 -7.33
CA LEU A 49 -0.72 -0.75 -7.64
C LEU A 49 -0.84 -1.53 -8.96
N HIS A 50 0.26 -1.66 -9.67
CA HIS A 50 0.37 -2.41 -10.92
C HIS A 50 1.50 -3.44 -10.86
N ILE A 51 1.68 -4.24 -11.92
CA ILE A 51 2.64 -5.35 -11.96
C ILE A 51 4.09 -4.93 -11.62
N GLY A 52 4.49 -3.71 -11.97
CA GLY A 52 5.82 -3.18 -11.61
C GLY A 52 6.00 -3.02 -10.09
N HIS A 53 4.95 -2.58 -9.39
CA HIS A 53 4.95 -2.54 -7.92
C HIS A 53 4.97 -3.97 -7.36
N ALA A 54 4.19 -4.89 -7.93
CA ALA A 54 4.17 -6.28 -7.49
C ALA A 54 5.56 -6.92 -7.58
N LEU A 55 6.28 -6.74 -8.69
CA LEU A 55 7.65 -7.25 -8.84
C LEU A 55 8.59 -6.68 -7.78
N ASN A 56 8.60 -5.36 -7.61
CA ASN A 56 9.45 -4.69 -6.61
C ASN A 56 9.15 -5.19 -5.20
N ASN A 57 7.88 -5.25 -4.83
CA ASN A 57 7.46 -5.69 -3.49
C ASN A 57 7.77 -7.18 -3.27
N THR A 58 7.62 -8.03 -4.28
CA THR A 58 7.97 -9.45 -4.18
C THR A 58 9.45 -9.65 -3.87
N LEU A 59 10.33 -8.91 -4.53
CA LEU A 59 11.77 -8.98 -4.24
C LEU A 59 12.09 -8.58 -2.79
N GLN A 60 11.45 -7.53 -2.29
CA GLN A 60 11.60 -7.10 -0.90
C GLN A 60 10.98 -8.10 0.08
N ASP A 61 9.81 -8.66 -0.22
CA ASP A 61 9.13 -9.66 0.61
C ASP A 61 10.00 -10.92 0.79
N VAL A 62 10.63 -11.39 -0.27
CA VAL A 62 11.59 -12.51 -0.20
C VAL A 62 12.71 -12.22 0.79
N LEU A 63 13.33 -11.04 0.72
CA LEU A 63 14.40 -10.65 1.63
C LEU A 63 13.91 -10.51 3.08
N VAL A 64 12.77 -9.87 3.28
CA VAL A 64 12.14 -9.68 4.58
C VAL A 64 11.82 -11.02 5.25
N ARG A 65 11.22 -11.95 4.50
CA ARG A 65 10.92 -13.31 4.99
C ARG A 65 12.18 -14.09 5.29
N PHE A 66 13.19 -14.02 4.43
CA PHE A 66 14.47 -14.69 4.62
C PHE A 66 15.16 -14.23 5.90
N GLU A 67 15.29 -12.91 6.11
CA GLU A 67 15.95 -12.38 7.30
C GLU A 67 15.13 -12.64 8.59
N ARG A 68 13.81 -12.71 8.50
CA ARG A 68 12.95 -13.12 9.62
C ARG A 68 13.19 -14.57 9.98
N LEU A 69 13.33 -15.48 9.01
CA LEU A 69 13.67 -16.88 9.25
C LEU A 69 15.07 -17.04 9.88
N ARG A 70 16.00 -16.12 9.60
CA ARG A 70 17.33 -16.07 10.26
C ARG A 70 17.27 -15.55 11.70
N GLY A 71 16.11 -15.17 12.18
CA GLY A 71 15.88 -14.75 13.56
C GLY A 71 16.01 -13.26 13.83
N LYS A 72 16.24 -12.43 12.80
CA LYS A 72 16.37 -10.98 12.95
C LYS A 72 15.06 -10.32 13.38
N SER A 73 15.17 -9.10 13.93
CA SER A 73 14.05 -8.19 14.14
C SER A 73 13.79 -7.43 12.84
N VAL A 74 12.74 -7.81 12.12
CA VAL A 74 12.49 -7.33 10.76
C VAL A 74 11.36 -6.31 10.72
N LEU A 75 11.63 -5.15 10.12
CA LEU A 75 10.63 -4.15 9.77
C LEU A 75 10.59 -3.97 8.26
N TRP A 76 9.43 -4.19 7.66
CA TRP A 76 9.13 -3.80 6.29
C TRP A 76 8.15 -2.64 6.33
N GLN A 77 8.64 -1.43 6.08
CA GLN A 77 7.91 -0.18 6.29
C GLN A 77 7.23 0.28 5.00
N PRO A 78 5.90 0.20 4.90
CA PRO A 78 5.16 0.78 3.78
C PRO A 78 4.97 2.28 3.96
N GLY A 79 4.70 2.96 2.85
CA GLY A 79 4.32 4.37 2.80
C GLY A 79 3.72 4.72 1.45
N THR A 80 3.22 5.94 1.32
CA THR A 80 2.72 6.49 0.05
C THR A 80 3.28 7.88 -0.18
N ASP A 81 3.50 8.24 -1.44
CA ASP A 81 3.87 9.59 -1.84
C ASP A 81 2.62 10.37 -2.26
N HIS A 82 2.43 11.56 -1.72
CA HIS A 82 1.34 12.45 -2.11
C HIS A 82 1.46 12.92 -3.56
N ALA A 83 2.67 12.92 -4.16
CA ALA A 83 2.92 13.24 -5.58
C ALA A 83 2.17 14.49 -6.04
N GLY A 84 2.26 15.58 -5.29
CA GLY A 84 1.40 16.77 -5.32
C GLY A 84 0.88 17.18 -6.70
N ILE A 85 1.77 17.44 -7.67
CA ILE A 85 1.38 17.85 -9.04
C ILE A 85 0.58 16.72 -9.73
N ALA A 86 1.07 15.47 -9.68
CA ALA A 86 0.44 14.36 -10.36
C ALA A 86 -0.95 14.05 -9.76
N THR A 87 -1.09 14.13 -8.45
CA THR A 87 -2.37 13.94 -7.76
C THR A 87 -3.38 15.03 -8.12
N GLN A 88 -2.97 16.29 -8.21
CA GLN A 88 -3.83 17.38 -8.70
C GLN A 88 -4.29 17.13 -10.13
N MET A 89 -3.40 16.70 -11.03
CA MET A 89 -3.77 16.35 -12.41
C MET A 89 -4.80 15.23 -12.49
N VAL A 90 -4.70 14.21 -11.61
CA VAL A 90 -5.70 13.13 -11.55
C VAL A 90 -7.06 13.69 -11.14
N VAL A 91 -7.10 14.56 -10.13
CA VAL A 91 -8.35 15.16 -9.66
C VAL A 91 -8.96 16.08 -10.74
N GLU A 92 -8.15 16.89 -11.43
CA GLU A 92 -8.60 17.72 -12.55
C GLU A 92 -9.21 16.88 -13.67
N ARG A 93 -8.58 15.73 -14.00
CA ARG A 93 -9.12 14.79 -15.00
C ARG A 93 -10.47 14.22 -14.56
N LYS A 94 -10.58 13.78 -13.30
CA LYS A 94 -11.84 13.25 -12.76
C LYS A 94 -12.97 14.27 -12.77
N LEU A 95 -12.67 15.54 -12.46
CA LEU A 95 -13.66 16.62 -12.57
C LEU A 95 -14.13 16.80 -14.02
N ALA A 96 -13.22 16.77 -14.97
CA ALA A 96 -13.57 16.85 -16.39
C ALA A 96 -14.40 15.65 -16.87
N GLU A 97 -14.06 14.43 -16.44
CA GLU A 97 -14.79 13.18 -16.77
C GLU A 97 -16.19 13.14 -16.16
N ALA A 98 -16.42 13.79 -15.02
CA ALA A 98 -17.74 13.88 -14.39
C ALA A 98 -18.74 14.75 -15.19
N GLY A 99 -18.31 15.42 -16.25
CA GLY A 99 -19.18 16.14 -17.18
C GLY A 99 -19.77 17.44 -16.65
N GLY A 100 -19.29 17.94 -15.50
CA GLY A 100 -19.64 19.24 -14.96
C GLY A 100 -18.76 20.36 -15.54
N ASN A 101 -19.20 21.62 -15.39
CA ASN A 101 -18.37 22.77 -15.71
C ASN A 101 -17.39 23.14 -14.56
N GLU A 102 -17.14 22.18 -13.66
CA GLU A 102 -16.25 22.39 -12.52
C GLU A 102 -14.79 22.15 -12.94
N ASP A 103 -13.97 23.17 -12.73
CA ASP A 103 -12.52 23.06 -12.84
C ASP A 103 -11.87 23.64 -11.57
N ARG A 104 -10.58 23.54 -11.49
CA ARG A 104 -9.83 24.05 -10.33
C ARG A 104 -9.98 25.57 -10.16
N ARG A 105 -10.29 26.34 -11.22
CA ARG A 105 -10.48 27.79 -11.17
C ARG A 105 -11.87 28.16 -10.69
N SER A 106 -12.91 27.47 -11.20
CA SER A 106 -14.29 27.67 -10.80
C SER A 106 -14.55 27.27 -9.36
N LEU A 107 -13.92 26.17 -8.89
CA LEU A 107 -14.01 25.71 -7.51
C LEU A 107 -13.26 26.61 -6.51
N GLY A 108 -12.19 27.29 -6.96
CA GLY A 108 -11.28 27.99 -6.08
C GLY A 108 -10.39 27.04 -5.27
N ARG A 109 -9.37 27.64 -4.61
CA ARG A 109 -8.30 26.87 -3.95
C ARG A 109 -8.82 25.91 -2.85
N GLU A 110 -9.67 26.40 -1.98
CA GLU A 110 -10.10 25.65 -0.80
C GLU A 110 -10.91 24.41 -1.16
N GLU A 111 -11.90 24.57 -2.03
CA GLU A 111 -12.75 23.45 -2.44
C GLU A 111 -11.98 22.46 -3.32
N PHE A 112 -11.12 22.93 -4.19
CA PHE A 112 -10.23 22.05 -4.97
C PHE A 112 -9.31 21.22 -4.06
N LEU A 113 -8.71 21.80 -3.02
CA LEU A 113 -7.88 21.07 -2.06
C LEU A 113 -8.68 20.01 -1.31
N LYS A 114 -9.92 20.26 -0.93
CA LYS A 114 -10.78 19.22 -0.32
C LYS A 114 -10.93 18.01 -1.24
N ARG A 115 -11.14 18.24 -2.55
CA ARG A 115 -11.22 17.15 -3.53
C ARG A 115 -9.89 16.37 -3.64
N VAL A 116 -8.77 17.08 -3.62
CA VAL A 116 -7.42 16.47 -3.65
C VAL A 116 -7.17 15.62 -2.40
N TRP A 117 -7.54 16.10 -1.22
CA TRP A 117 -7.41 15.33 0.02
C TRP A 117 -8.33 14.11 0.04
N ALA A 118 -9.57 14.24 -0.41
CA ALA A 118 -10.49 13.11 -0.51
C ALA A 118 -9.94 12.01 -1.43
N TRP A 119 -9.40 12.39 -2.59
CA TRP A 119 -8.74 11.46 -3.51
C TRP A 119 -7.52 10.80 -2.87
N LYS A 120 -6.68 11.57 -2.17
CA LYS A 120 -5.50 11.04 -1.46
C LYS A 120 -5.91 9.97 -0.43
N GLU A 121 -6.95 10.20 0.34
CA GLU A 121 -7.45 9.20 1.30
C GLU A 121 -7.97 7.94 0.58
N GLU A 122 -8.74 8.09 -0.49
CA GLU A 122 -9.25 6.97 -1.28
C GLU A 122 -8.12 6.12 -1.89
N SER A 123 -7.24 6.76 -2.67
CA SER A 123 -6.16 6.08 -3.37
C SER A 123 -5.10 5.54 -2.41
N GLY A 124 -4.71 6.31 -1.40
CA GLY A 124 -3.76 5.87 -0.38
C GLY A 124 -4.29 4.72 0.46
N GLY A 125 -5.57 4.74 0.82
CA GLY A 125 -6.24 3.64 1.51
C GLY A 125 -6.27 2.37 0.68
N MET A 126 -6.55 2.47 -0.62
CA MET A 126 -6.51 1.34 -1.54
C MET A 126 -5.11 0.73 -1.63
N ILE A 127 -4.07 1.55 -1.82
CA ILE A 127 -2.67 1.11 -1.88
C ILE A 127 -2.28 0.38 -0.59
N MET A 128 -2.59 0.94 0.57
CA MET A 128 -2.26 0.33 1.86
C MET A 128 -2.98 -1.01 2.05
N ASN A 129 -4.22 -1.15 1.58
CA ASN A 129 -4.95 -2.41 1.62
C ASN A 129 -4.37 -3.46 0.65
N GLN A 130 -3.81 -3.04 -0.49
CA GLN A 130 -3.15 -3.94 -1.44
C GLN A 130 -1.78 -4.44 -0.93
N LEU A 131 -1.15 -3.72 0.00
CA LEU A 131 0.14 -4.08 0.61
C LEU A 131 -0.01 -4.99 1.84
N ARG A 132 -1.20 -5.15 2.37
CA ARG A 132 -1.52 -6.08 3.45
C ARG A 132 -1.74 -7.50 2.95
#